data_76ff1cc056abc459f19d58f2bd3616f2
#
_entry.id   76ff1cc056abc459f19d58f2bd3616f2
#
_cell.length_a   1.000
_cell.length_b   1.000
_cell.length_c   1.000
_cell.angle_alpha   90.00
_cell.angle_beta   90.00
_cell.angle_gamma   90.00
#
_symmetry.space_group_name_H-M   'P 1'
#
loop_
_entity.id
_entity.type
_entity.pdbx_description
1 polymer ?
#
loop_
_entity_poly.entity_id
_entity_poly.type
_entity_poly.pdbx_seq_one_letter_code
_entity_poly.pdbx_strand_id
1 'polypeptide(L)'
;TMKLKYKANSRSQKLKYHIQTSGRSLHAQEIDFNDIRTTLQALYAIYDQCNSLHTNAYDEAITTPTKESVRRALAIQLIINKELGTAKVENAQQGSFLMNELTDLVEEAVLQELERINARGGVLGAMERMYQRSKIQEESMLYETRKHHGEIPIIGVNTFIDEADQNSNDRQPVFRSSAAEKKLQITNLGHFKNRNKEQADHYLKLLHHAAVQNENIFELLMEA
;
A
#
# COMPACT_ATOMS: atom_id res chain seq x y z
N THR A 1 -24.05 2.04 -8.35
CA THR A 1 -23.38 2.14 -9.68
C THR A 1 -23.28 0.79 -10.36
N MET A 2 -22.63 -0.24 -9.75
CA MET A 2 -22.44 -1.57 -10.37
C MET A 2 -23.74 -2.22 -10.81
N LYS A 3 -24.78 -2.23 -9.98
CA LYS A 3 -26.08 -2.78 -10.31
C LYS A 3 -26.82 -1.95 -11.37
N LEU A 4 -26.92 -0.64 -11.19
CA LEU A 4 -27.75 0.24 -12.02
C LEU A 4 -27.11 0.54 -13.37
N LYS A 5 -25.83 0.91 -13.38
CA LYS A 5 -25.12 1.31 -14.61
C LYS A 5 -24.62 0.12 -15.42
N TYR A 6 -24.04 -0.89 -14.74
CA TYR A 6 -23.37 -2.01 -15.41
C TYR A 6 -24.17 -3.31 -15.36
N LYS A 7 -25.36 -3.31 -14.77
CA LYS A 7 -26.23 -4.50 -14.62
C LYS A 7 -25.49 -5.71 -14.03
N ALA A 8 -24.57 -5.45 -13.11
CA ALA A 8 -23.75 -6.45 -12.49
C ALA A 8 -24.59 -7.46 -11.69
N ASN A 9 -24.22 -8.74 -11.75
CA ASN A 9 -24.84 -9.78 -10.93
C ASN A 9 -24.44 -9.66 -9.45
N SER A 10 -25.07 -10.43 -8.56
CA SER A 10 -24.83 -10.37 -7.12
C SER A 10 -23.35 -10.60 -6.73
N ARG A 11 -22.62 -11.44 -7.47
CA ARG A 11 -21.19 -11.70 -7.23
C ARG A 11 -20.34 -10.48 -7.59
N SER A 12 -20.62 -9.86 -8.72
CA SER A 12 -19.87 -8.69 -9.22
C SER A 12 -20.19 -7.40 -8.44
N GLN A 13 -21.26 -7.38 -7.64
CA GLN A 13 -21.59 -6.27 -6.75
C GLN A 13 -20.83 -6.31 -5.42
N LYS A 14 -20.19 -7.44 -5.07
CA LYS A 14 -19.44 -7.58 -3.83
C LYS A 14 -18.07 -6.91 -3.98
N LEU A 15 -17.80 -5.94 -3.11
CA LEU A 15 -16.47 -5.35 -2.99
C LEU A 15 -15.53 -6.37 -2.34
N LYS A 16 -14.40 -6.62 -2.98
CA LYS A 16 -13.28 -7.39 -2.44
C LYS A 16 -12.04 -6.54 -2.53
N TYR A 17 -11.36 -6.35 -1.43
CA TYR A 17 -10.22 -5.48 -1.37
C TYR A 17 -9.16 -5.96 -0.36
N HIS A 18 -7.96 -5.52 -0.62
CA HIS A 18 -6.80 -5.72 0.23
C HIS A 18 -6.44 -4.39 0.90
N ILE A 19 -6.13 -4.43 2.19
CA ILE A 19 -5.59 -3.28 2.91
C ILE A 19 -4.13 -3.55 3.27
N GLN A 20 -3.30 -2.55 3.07
CA GLN A 20 -1.94 -2.49 3.58
C GLN A 20 -1.85 -1.33 4.57
N THR A 21 -1.20 -1.55 5.72
CA THR A 21 -0.88 -0.47 6.64
C THR A 21 0.03 0.56 5.98
N SER A 22 -0.07 1.83 6.38
CA SER A 22 0.62 2.93 5.70
C SER A 22 2.11 2.94 5.96
N GLY A 23 2.93 2.78 4.92
CA GLY A 23 4.38 2.99 4.99
C GLY A 23 4.77 4.45 5.31
N ARG A 24 3.93 5.43 4.95
CA ARG A 24 4.15 6.85 5.28
C ARG A 24 4.05 7.12 6.78
N SER A 25 3.36 6.28 7.53
CA SER A 25 3.24 6.39 8.99
C SER A 25 4.44 5.85 9.74
N LEU A 26 5.40 5.22 9.08
CA LEU A 26 6.61 4.68 9.66
C LEU A 26 7.68 5.76 9.70
N HIS A 27 8.29 5.94 10.86
CA HIS A 27 9.35 6.93 11.10
C HIS A 27 10.65 6.25 11.53
N ALA A 28 11.77 6.88 11.17
CA ALA A 28 13.11 6.39 11.52
C ALA A 28 13.47 6.68 12.99
N GLN A 29 12.90 7.77 13.54
CA GLN A 29 13.07 8.16 14.93
C GLN A 29 12.20 7.28 15.83
N GLU A 30 12.72 6.88 16.97
CA GLU A 30 12.03 5.97 17.91
C GLU A 30 11.26 4.86 17.20
N ILE A 31 12.01 4.11 16.42
CA ILE A 31 11.52 3.17 15.42
C ILE A 31 10.57 2.10 15.99
N ASP A 32 10.72 1.76 17.27
CA ASP A 32 9.87 0.78 17.96
C ASP A 32 8.41 1.23 18.06
N PHE A 33 8.14 2.54 18.04
CA PHE A 33 6.75 3.04 18.01
C PHE A 33 6.01 2.71 16.73
N ASN A 34 6.71 2.31 15.68
CA ASN A 34 6.10 1.89 14.42
C ASN A 34 5.24 0.63 14.57
N ASP A 35 5.59 -0.29 15.47
CA ASP A 35 4.74 -1.45 15.75
C ASP A 35 3.39 -1.04 16.33
N ILE A 36 3.37 -0.01 17.20
CA ILE A 36 2.13 0.52 17.76
C ILE A 36 1.27 1.13 16.66
N ARG A 37 1.88 1.94 15.77
CA ARG A 37 1.19 2.55 14.62
C ARG A 37 0.61 1.50 13.69
N THR A 38 1.41 0.50 13.34
CA THR A 38 0.99 -0.62 12.49
C THR A 38 -0.13 -1.43 13.15
N THR A 39 -0.06 -1.67 14.46
CA THR A 39 -1.10 -2.39 15.21
C THR A 39 -2.45 -1.67 15.16
N LEU A 40 -2.48 -0.36 15.38
CA LEU A 40 -3.71 0.44 15.33
C LEU A 40 -4.30 0.47 13.92
N GLN A 41 -3.47 0.60 12.89
CA GLN A 41 -3.93 0.57 11.50
C GLN A 41 -4.45 -0.81 11.10
N ALA A 42 -3.81 -1.89 11.56
CA ALA A 42 -4.29 -3.26 11.35
C ALA A 42 -5.65 -3.49 12.02
N LEU A 43 -5.85 -2.92 13.22
CA LEU A 43 -7.13 -3.00 13.92
C LEU A 43 -8.25 -2.29 13.14
N TYR A 44 -7.99 -1.11 12.60
CA TYR A 44 -8.95 -0.40 11.75
C TYR A 44 -9.29 -1.20 10.48
N ALA A 45 -8.31 -1.80 9.83
CA ALA A 45 -8.52 -2.63 8.64
C ALA A 45 -9.42 -3.85 8.95
N ILE A 46 -9.26 -4.47 10.12
CA ILE A 46 -10.09 -5.60 10.54
C ILE A 46 -11.50 -5.15 10.88
N TYR A 47 -11.68 -4.01 11.55
CA TYR A 47 -13.00 -3.45 11.81
C TYR A 47 -13.74 -3.03 10.54
N ASP A 48 -13.02 -2.63 9.49
CA ASP A 48 -13.56 -2.32 8.17
C ASP A 48 -13.79 -3.59 7.31
N GLN A 49 -13.56 -4.78 7.86
CA GLN A 49 -13.81 -6.09 7.23
C GLN A 49 -13.07 -6.31 5.91
N CYS A 50 -11.83 -5.86 5.81
CA CYS A 50 -11.01 -6.13 4.63
C CYS A 50 -10.89 -7.66 4.36
N ASN A 51 -10.80 -8.03 3.09
CA ASN A 51 -10.67 -9.44 2.70
C ASN A 51 -9.27 -10.00 2.97
N SER A 52 -8.26 -9.15 2.93
CA SER A 52 -6.88 -9.49 3.26
C SER A 52 -6.13 -8.26 3.77
N LEU A 53 -5.13 -8.49 4.61
CA LEU A 53 -4.37 -7.45 5.28
C LEU A 53 -2.88 -7.72 5.17
N HIS A 54 -2.12 -6.68 4.86
CA HIS A 54 -0.68 -6.63 5.02
C HIS A 54 -0.31 -5.66 6.15
N THR A 55 0.58 -6.09 7.04
CA THR A 55 1.14 -5.28 8.12
C THR A 55 2.61 -5.01 7.85
N ASN A 56 3.00 -3.74 7.84
CA ASN A 56 4.39 -3.33 7.62
C ASN A 56 5.27 -3.75 8.81
N ALA A 57 6.50 -4.10 8.52
CA ALA A 57 7.51 -4.30 9.55
C ALA A 57 7.96 -2.94 10.13
N TYR A 58 8.25 -2.88 11.41
CA TYR A 58 8.58 -1.61 12.10
C TYR A 58 9.83 -0.93 11.55
N ASP A 59 10.78 -1.71 11.02
CA ASP A 59 12.06 -1.25 10.47
C ASP A 59 12.01 -0.91 8.98
N GLU A 60 10.87 -1.05 8.33
CA GLU A 60 10.69 -0.79 6.89
C GLU A 60 10.95 0.67 6.51
N ALA A 61 10.88 1.59 7.47
CA ALA A 61 11.24 2.99 7.26
C ALA A 61 12.74 3.21 6.95
N ILE A 62 13.60 2.27 7.32
CA ILE A 62 15.06 2.42 7.23
C ILE A 62 15.68 1.35 6.33
N THR A 63 15.20 0.12 6.39
CA THR A 63 15.88 -1.03 5.79
C THR A 63 14.89 -2.04 5.21
N THR A 64 15.40 -3.01 4.46
CA THR A 64 14.65 -4.23 4.16
C THR A 64 14.35 -4.96 5.48
N PRO A 65 13.09 -5.40 5.70
CA PRO A 65 12.70 -6.05 6.94
C PRO A 65 13.59 -7.23 7.32
N THR A 66 13.90 -7.32 8.60
CA THR A 66 14.64 -8.45 9.18
C THR A 66 13.72 -9.62 9.48
N LYS A 67 14.28 -10.79 9.79
CA LYS A 67 13.49 -11.96 10.23
C LYS A 67 12.65 -11.65 11.49
N GLU A 68 13.20 -10.87 12.40
CA GLU A 68 12.54 -10.48 13.65
C GLU A 68 11.39 -9.53 13.36
N SER A 69 11.62 -8.47 12.58
CA SER A 69 10.58 -7.47 12.28
C SER A 69 9.42 -8.06 11.47
N VAL A 70 9.69 -8.96 10.52
CA VAL A 70 8.65 -9.72 9.80
C VAL A 70 7.83 -10.60 10.75
N ARG A 71 8.50 -11.26 11.71
CA ARG A 71 7.80 -12.04 12.73
C ARG A 71 6.88 -11.19 13.59
N ARG A 72 7.32 -10.00 14.01
CA ARG A 72 6.51 -9.03 14.78
C ARG A 72 5.33 -8.53 13.96
N ALA A 73 5.53 -8.18 12.69
CA ALA A 73 4.47 -7.74 11.79
C ALA A 73 3.38 -8.81 11.61
N LEU A 74 3.76 -10.09 11.49
CA LEU A 74 2.80 -11.20 11.45
C LEU A 74 2.12 -11.40 12.81
N ALA A 75 2.86 -11.23 13.91
CA ALA A 75 2.32 -11.37 15.27
C ALA A 75 1.20 -10.35 15.54
N ILE A 76 1.27 -9.14 15.02
CA ILE A 76 0.20 -8.14 15.10
C ILE A 76 -1.13 -8.74 14.63
N GLN A 77 -1.17 -9.33 13.45
CA GLN A 77 -2.38 -9.94 12.90
C GLN A 77 -2.87 -11.12 13.73
N LEU A 78 -1.94 -11.95 14.23
CA LEU A 78 -2.27 -13.12 15.03
C LEU A 78 -2.82 -12.72 16.40
N ILE A 79 -2.27 -11.71 17.05
CA ILE A 79 -2.76 -11.18 18.34
C ILE A 79 -4.18 -10.63 18.17
N ILE A 80 -4.42 -9.80 17.17
CA ILE A 80 -5.76 -9.26 16.90
C ILE A 80 -6.77 -10.40 16.65
N ASN A 81 -6.38 -11.40 15.88
CA ASN A 81 -7.27 -12.51 15.54
C ASN A 81 -7.48 -13.50 16.70
N LYS A 82 -6.42 -13.88 17.42
CA LYS A 82 -6.44 -14.96 18.39
C LYS A 82 -6.73 -14.50 19.82
N GLU A 83 -6.16 -13.37 20.22
CA GLU A 83 -6.22 -12.89 21.60
C GLU A 83 -7.31 -11.82 21.80
N LEU A 84 -7.43 -10.86 20.89
CA LEU A 84 -8.41 -9.79 20.99
C LEU A 84 -9.85 -10.25 20.69
N GLY A 85 -10.02 -11.27 19.84
CA GLY A 85 -11.31 -11.88 19.56
C GLY A 85 -12.26 -11.08 18.67
N THR A 86 -11.83 -9.95 18.08
CA THR A 86 -12.65 -9.10 17.19
C THR A 86 -13.07 -9.81 15.91
N ALA A 87 -12.32 -10.80 15.45
CA ALA A 87 -12.65 -11.62 14.30
C ALA A 87 -13.88 -12.55 14.52
N LYS A 88 -14.42 -12.59 15.73
CA LYS A 88 -15.66 -13.35 16.05
C LYS A 88 -16.93 -12.57 15.73
N VAL A 89 -16.83 -11.32 15.37
CA VAL A 89 -17.95 -10.42 15.04
C VAL A 89 -17.85 -10.06 13.56
N GLU A 90 -18.94 -10.27 12.82
CA GLU A 90 -18.95 -10.00 11.37
C GLU A 90 -18.84 -8.50 11.05
N ASN A 91 -19.49 -7.65 11.86
CA ASN A 91 -19.42 -6.19 11.66
C ASN A 91 -19.47 -5.47 13.01
N ALA A 92 -18.30 -5.18 13.57
CA ALA A 92 -18.17 -4.52 14.86
C ALA A 92 -18.68 -3.05 14.87
N GLN A 93 -18.77 -2.43 13.70
CA GLN A 93 -19.16 -1.02 13.56
C GLN A 93 -20.57 -0.82 13.00
N GLN A 94 -21.31 -1.89 12.79
CA GLN A 94 -22.69 -1.82 12.28
C GLN A 94 -23.57 -0.99 13.19
N GLY A 95 -24.29 -0.04 12.58
CA GLY A 95 -25.21 0.85 13.28
C GLY A 95 -24.53 2.06 13.97
N SER A 96 -23.24 2.27 13.74
CA SER A 96 -22.56 3.48 14.18
C SER A 96 -22.97 4.66 13.29
N PHE A 97 -23.74 5.61 13.86
CA PHE A 97 -24.15 6.82 13.14
C PHE A 97 -22.94 7.68 12.73
N LEU A 98 -21.87 7.71 13.56
CA LEU A 98 -20.64 8.43 13.25
C LEU A 98 -19.96 7.86 12.00
N MET A 99 -19.90 6.53 11.87
CA MET A 99 -19.27 5.88 10.70
C MET A 99 -20.08 6.11 9.44
N ASN A 100 -21.41 6.13 9.54
CA ASN A 100 -22.27 6.45 8.41
C ASN A 100 -22.05 7.88 7.93
N GLU A 101 -22.09 8.86 8.85
CA GLU A 101 -21.85 10.28 8.54
C GLU A 101 -20.48 10.51 7.89
N LEU A 102 -19.42 9.93 8.45
CA LEU A 102 -18.08 10.04 7.88
C LEU A 102 -17.99 9.40 6.48
N THR A 103 -18.67 8.29 6.26
CA THR A 103 -18.71 7.63 4.96
C THR A 103 -19.38 8.52 3.92
N ASP A 104 -20.51 9.14 4.25
CA ASP A 104 -21.25 10.03 3.35
C ASP A 104 -20.42 11.27 3.01
N LEU A 105 -19.76 11.89 4.00
CA LEU A 105 -18.86 13.04 3.78
C LEU A 105 -17.67 12.71 2.88
N VAL A 106 -17.06 11.55 3.07
CA VAL A 106 -15.93 11.08 2.24
C VAL A 106 -16.43 10.77 0.82
N GLU A 107 -17.60 10.12 0.66
CA GLU A 107 -18.20 9.85 -0.65
C GLU A 107 -18.44 11.15 -1.42
N GLU A 108 -19.03 12.15 -0.78
CA GLU A 108 -19.25 13.47 -1.40
C GLU A 108 -17.94 14.12 -1.87
N ALA A 109 -16.92 14.14 -1.03
CA ALA A 109 -15.61 14.71 -1.37
C ALA A 109 -14.94 13.97 -2.55
N VAL A 110 -15.03 12.65 -2.57
CA VAL A 110 -14.49 11.81 -3.67
C VAL A 110 -15.25 12.07 -4.97
N LEU A 111 -16.57 12.16 -4.94
CA LEU A 111 -17.39 12.45 -6.13
C LEU A 111 -17.05 13.82 -6.72
N GLN A 112 -16.88 14.85 -5.89
CA GLN A 112 -16.45 16.17 -6.33
C GLN A 112 -15.07 16.12 -7.02
N GLU A 113 -14.14 15.35 -6.49
CA GLU A 113 -12.80 15.21 -7.09
C GLU A 113 -12.86 14.43 -8.42
N LEU A 114 -13.67 13.40 -8.51
CA LEU A 114 -13.92 12.70 -9.78
C LEU A 114 -14.53 13.61 -10.85
N GLU A 115 -15.43 14.51 -10.47
CA GLU A 115 -15.99 15.52 -11.39
C GLU A 115 -14.91 16.50 -11.88
N ARG A 116 -13.99 16.93 -11.00
CA ARG A 116 -12.87 17.79 -11.39
C ARG A 116 -11.94 17.10 -12.40
N ILE A 117 -11.69 15.80 -12.22
CA ILE A 117 -10.91 14.98 -13.16
C ILE A 117 -11.65 14.84 -14.50
N ASN A 118 -12.95 14.54 -14.46
CA ASN A 118 -13.79 14.39 -15.65
C ASN A 118 -13.85 15.67 -16.48
N ALA A 119 -14.00 16.82 -15.83
CA ALA A 119 -14.01 18.15 -16.51
C ALA A 119 -12.69 18.45 -17.24
N ARG A 120 -11.62 17.74 -16.92
CA ARG A 120 -10.28 17.89 -17.56
C ARG A 120 -10.03 16.88 -18.69
N GLY A 121 -11.04 16.15 -19.13
CA GLY A 121 -10.91 15.09 -20.15
C GLY A 121 -10.65 13.70 -19.55
N GLY A 122 -11.12 13.46 -18.34
CA GLY A 122 -10.92 12.21 -17.61
C GLY A 122 -9.49 12.05 -17.08
N VAL A 123 -9.13 10.81 -16.72
CA VAL A 123 -7.83 10.53 -16.13
C VAL A 123 -6.66 10.94 -17.02
N LEU A 124 -6.71 10.60 -18.32
CA LEU A 124 -5.64 10.92 -19.26
C LEU A 124 -5.49 12.42 -19.48
N GLY A 125 -6.59 13.13 -19.76
CA GLY A 125 -6.56 14.60 -19.96
C GLY A 125 -6.12 15.37 -18.70
N ALA A 126 -6.46 14.89 -17.51
CA ALA A 126 -5.97 15.46 -16.27
C ALA A 126 -4.48 15.17 -16.04
N MET A 127 -3.98 13.99 -16.44
CA MET A 127 -2.54 13.65 -16.37
C MET A 127 -1.71 14.51 -17.33
N GLU A 128 -2.16 14.71 -18.54
CA GLU A 128 -1.49 15.59 -19.52
C GLU A 128 -1.33 17.02 -19.02
N ARG A 129 -2.29 17.48 -18.20
CA ARG A 129 -2.26 18.80 -17.54
C ARG A 129 -1.56 18.78 -16.18
N MET A 130 -0.92 17.68 -15.80
CA MET A 130 -0.23 17.49 -14.54
C MET A 130 -1.10 17.68 -13.28
N TYR A 131 -2.42 17.58 -13.41
CA TYR A 131 -3.37 17.88 -12.34
C TYR A 131 -3.17 16.99 -11.10
N GLN A 132 -3.19 15.66 -11.26
CA GLN A 132 -3.01 14.72 -10.16
C GLN A 132 -1.66 14.92 -9.46
N ARG A 133 -0.60 15.09 -10.26
CA ARG A 133 0.75 15.32 -9.74
C ARG A 133 0.82 16.58 -8.91
N SER A 134 0.27 17.70 -9.41
CA SER A 134 0.27 18.97 -8.70
C SER A 134 -0.48 18.87 -7.37
N LYS A 135 -1.67 18.24 -7.37
CA LYS A 135 -2.45 18.03 -6.14
C LYS A 135 -1.72 17.18 -5.11
N ILE A 136 -1.09 16.10 -5.53
CA ILE A 136 -0.29 15.23 -4.63
C ILE A 136 0.89 16.01 -4.05
N GLN A 137 1.57 16.84 -4.86
CA GLN A 137 2.70 17.65 -4.40
C GLN A 137 2.26 18.75 -3.43
N GLU A 138 1.16 19.46 -3.72
CA GLU A 138 0.58 20.49 -2.85
C GLU A 138 0.23 19.92 -1.47
N GLU A 139 -0.49 18.79 -1.42
CA GLU A 139 -0.88 18.13 -0.18
C GLU A 139 0.33 17.57 0.59
N SER A 140 1.31 17.01 -0.12
CA SER A 140 2.54 16.54 0.51
C SER A 140 3.32 17.70 1.14
N MET A 141 3.44 18.82 0.48
CA MET A 141 4.13 20.01 1.00
C MET A 141 3.39 20.57 2.22
N LEU A 142 2.06 20.68 2.15
CA LEU A 142 1.24 21.14 3.27
C LEU A 142 1.42 20.24 4.52
N TYR A 143 1.38 18.91 4.31
CA TYR A 143 1.58 17.94 5.38
C TYR A 143 2.97 18.08 6.03
N GLU A 144 4.04 18.13 5.23
CA GLU A 144 5.40 18.25 5.73
C GLU A 144 5.65 19.61 6.43
N THR A 145 5.04 20.69 5.92
CA THR A 145 5.11 22.02 6.56
C THR A 145 4.45 22.00 7.93
N ARG A 146 3.25 21.45 8.05
CA ARG A 146 2.53 21.33 9.33
C ARG A 146 3.24 20.44 10.34
N LYS A 147 3.82 19.33 9.85
CA LYS A 147 4.64 18.43 10.64
C LYS A 147 5.89 19.16 11.17
N HIS A 148 6.57 19.92 10.32
CA HIS A 148 7.75 20.70 10.71
C HIS A 148 7.44 21.77 11.76
N HIS A 149 6.30 22.45 11.65
CA HIS A 149 5.85 23.45 12.63
C HIS A 149 5.22 22.86 13.89
N GLY A 150 5.10 21.53 14.00
CA GLY A 150 4.50 20.87 15.15
C GLY A 150 2.97 20.96 15.22
N GLU A 151 2.31 21.47 14.17
CA GLU A 151 0.84 21.51 14.08
C GLU A 151 0.24 20.11 13.98
N ILE A 152 0.98 19.17 13.40
CA ILE A 152 0.65 17.75 13.39
C ILE A 152 1.62 17.05 14.34
N PRO A 153 1.16 16.64 15.54
CA PRO A 153 2.01 15.95 16.50
C PRO A 153 2.30 14.52 16.01
N ILE A 154 3.59 14.15 16.00
CA ILE A 154 4.05 12.81 15.69
C ILE A 154 4.98 12.37 16.83
N ILE A 155 4.53 11.39 17.59
CA ILE A 155 5.21 10.88 18.78
C ILE A 155 6.59 10.31 18.39
N GLY A 156 7.61 10.69 19.14
CA GLY A 156 9.01 10.30 18.90
C GLY A 156 9.65 11.01 17.70
N VAL A 157 8.94 11.93 17.02
CA VAL A 157 9.49 12.67 15.86
C VAL A 157 9.54 14.18 16.13
N ASN A 158 8.41 14.79 16.49
CA ASN A 158 8.31 16.20 16.84
C ASN A 158 7.60 16.45 18.17
N THR A 159 7.10 15.41 18.82
CA THR A 159 6.35 15.44 20.08
C THR A 159 6.77 14.23 20.92
N PHE A 160 6.90 14.39 22.24
CA PHE A 160 7.30 13.33 23.17
C PHE A 160 8.61 12.64 22.72
N ILE A 161 9.63 13.45 22.54
CA ILE A 161 10.94 13.04 22.03
C ILE A 161 11.83 12.60 23.19
N ASP A 162 12.58 11.53 23.05
CA ASP A 162 13.67 11.18 23.96
C ASP A 162 14.93 11.95 23.58
N GLU A 163 15.34 12.92 24.41
CA GLU A 163 16.55 13.72 24.20
C GLU A 163 17.84 12.88 24.23
N ALA A 164 17.83 11.75 24.93
CA ALA A 164 18.98 10.85 25.00
C ALA A 164 19.17 10.10 23.67
N ASP A 165 18.10 9.73 23.00
CA ASP A 165 18.15 9.01 21.72
C ASP A 165 18.57 9.92 20.55
N GLN A 166 18.26 11.22 20.60
CA GLN A 166 18.74 12.18 19.60
C GLN A 166 20.26 12.31 19.54
N ASN A 167 20.94 12.02 20.63
CA ASN A 167 22.41 12.07 20.75
C ASN A 167 23.07 10.69 20.52
N SER A 168 22.30 9.63 20.42
CA SER A 168 22.82 8.30 20.15
C SER A 168 23.18 8.18 18.68
N ASN A 169 24.46 7.90 18.40
CA ASN A 169 24.93 7.50 17.07
C ASN A 169 24.53 6.04 16.73
N ASP A 170 23.64 5.45 17.48
CA ASP A 170 23.21 4.06 17.35
C ASP A 170 22.19 3.94 16.20
N ARG A 171 22.68 4.13 14.98
CA ARG A 171 21.91 3.90 13.77
C ARG A 171 21.62 2.43 13.63
N GLN A 172 20.36 2.05 13.56
CA GLN A 172 19.93 0.70 13.21
C GLN A 172 20.72 0.18 12.00
N PRO A 173 21.29 -1.03 12.09
CA PRO A 173 22.08 -1.57 10.98
C PRO A 173 21.19 -1.79 9.75
N VAL A 174 21.57 -1.20 8.62
CA VAL A 174 20.88 -1.41 7.36
C VAL A 174 21.16 -2.81 6.85
N PHE A 175 20.12 -3.64 6.72
CA PHE A 175 20.27 -4.97 6.13
C PHE A 175 20.60 -4.85 4.64
N ARG A 176 21.70 -5.51 4.23
CA ARG A 176 22.14 -5.53 2.83
C ARG A 176 22.47 -6.95 2.41
N SER A 177 22.09 -7.29 1.18
CA SER A 177 22.46 -8.57 0.58
C SER A 177 23.96 -8.75 0.52
N SER A 178 24.45 -9.92 0.88
CA SER A 178 25.84 -10.31 0.79
C SER A 178 26.32 -10.41 -0.67
N ALA A 179 27.62 -10.38 -0.88
CA ALA A 179 28.18 -10.58 -2.22
C ALA A 179 27.82 -11.95 -2.82
N ALA A 180 27.73 -12.98 -1.98
CA ALA A 180 27.31 -14.32 -2.40
C ALA A 180 25.86 -14.37 -2.89
N GLU A 181 24.94 -13.76 -2.17
CA GLU A 181 23.52 -13.66 -2.57
C GLU A 181 23.34 -12.90 -3.88
N LYS A 182 24.05 -11.77 -4.03
CA LYS A 182 24.05 -11.00 -5.29
C LYS A 182 24.55 -11.82 -6.47
N LYS A 183 25.65 -12.55 -6.27
CA LYS A 183 26.24 -13.41 -7.31
C LYS A 183 25.27 -14.55 -7.67
N LEU A 184 24.66 -15.19 -6.67
CA LEU A 184 23.66 -16.24 -6.87
C LEU A 184 22.45 -15.71 -7.68
N GLN A 185 21.94 -14.53 -7.34
CA GLN A 185 20.82 -13.91 -8.06
C GLN A 185 21.18 -13.62 -9.52
N ILE A 186 22.36 -13.08 -9.80
CA ILE A 186 22.85 -12.82 -11.16
C ILE A 186 22.97 -14.14 -11.96
N THR A 187 23.50 -15.18 -11.32
CA THR A 187 23.60 -16.50 -11.92
C THR A 187 22.23 -17.08 -12.26
N ASN A 188 21.29 -17.04 -11.32
CA ASN A 188 19.91 -17.50 -11.51
C ASN A 188 19.21 -16.75 -12.64
N LEU A 189 19.40 -15.44 -12.74
CA LEU A 189 18.87 -14.63 -13.82
C LEU A 189 19.47 -15.05 -15.18
N GLY A 190 20.77 -15.32 -15.22
CA GLY A 190 21.44 -15.85 -16.42
C GLY A 190 20.85 -17.20 -16.86
N HIS A 191 20.68 -18.13 -15.93
CA HIS A 191 20.03 -19.42 -16.21
C HIS A 191 18.60 -19.26 -16.71
N PHE A 192 17.80 -18.39 -16.09
CA PHE A 192 16.43 -18.12 -16.53
C PHE A 192 16.37 -17.59 -17.96
N LYS A 193 17.19 -16.59 -18.28
CA LYS A 193 17.27 -16.01 -19.63
C LYS A 193 17.71 -17.03 -20.69
N ASN A 194 18.69 -17.86 -20.35
CA ASN A 194 19.20 -18.87 -21.28
C ASN A 194 18.20 -20.00 -21.52
N ARG A 195 17.43 -20.39 -20.50
CA ARG A 195 16.41 -21.46 -20.61
C ARG A 195 15.35 -21.17 -21.67
N ASN A 196 14.94 -19.91 -21.80
CA ASN A 196 13.83 -19.51 -22.66
C ASN A 196 14.29 -18.71 -23.89
N LYS A 197 15.61 -18.63 -24.16
CA LYS A 197 16.19 -17.75 -25.18
C LYS A 197 15.64 -17.99 -26.59
N GLU A 198 15.43 -19.25 -26.97
CA GLU A 198 14.98 -19.59 -28.32
C GLU A 198 13.52 -19.22 -28.58
N GLN A 199 12.69 -19.22 -27.52
CA GLN A 199 11.27 -18.96 -27.63
C GLN A 199 10.92 -17.48 -27.33
N ALA A 200 11.73 -16.79 -26.54
CA ALA A 200 11.44 -15.43 -26.07
C ALA A 200 11.18 -14.45 -27.23
N ASP A 201 12.05 -14.44 -28.25
CA ASP A 201 11.90 -13.55 -29.40
C ASP A 201 10.64 -13.86 -30.24
N HIS A 202 10.27 -15.13 -30.32
CA HIS A 202 9.06 -15.55 -31.01
C HIS A 202 7.81 -15.02 -30.29
N TYR A 203 7.67 -15.29 -29.01
CA TYR A 203 6.51 -14.84 -28.24
C TYR A 203 6.44 -13.31 -28.09
N LEU A 204 7.56 -12.62 -27.97
CA LEU A 204 7.59 -11.15 -27.97
C LEU A 204 7.05 -10.57 -29.28
N LYS A 205 7.38 -11.17 -30.42
CA LYS A 205 6.85 -10.76 -31.72
C LYS A 205 5.34 -11.03 -31.84
N LEU A 206 4.87 -12.18 -31.36
CA LEU A 206 3.45 -12.52 -31.35
C LEU A 206 2.66 -11.57 -30.47
N LEU A 207 3.13 -11.30 -29.26
CA LEU A 207 2.51 -10.34 -28.34
C LEU A 207 2.45 -8.93 -28.91
N HIS A 208 3.54 -8.46 -29.53
CA HIS A 208 3.58 -7.18 -30.22
C HIS A 208 2.57 -7.12 -31.37
N HIS A 209 2.52 -8.16 -32.20
CA HIS A 209 1.56 -8.24 -33.30
C HIS A 209 0.12 -8.19 -32.81
N ALA A 210 -0.24 -9.03 -31.85
CA ALA A 210 -1.57 -9.07 -31.25
C ALA A 210 -1.98 -7.73 -30.63
N ALA A 211 -1.05 -7.05 -29.93
CA ALA A 211 -1.30 -5.73 -29.35
C ALA A 211 -1.59 -4.67 -30.42
N VAL A 212 -0.83 -4.67 -31.54
CA VAL A 212 -1.04 -3.75 -32.67
C VAL A 212 -2.37 -4.02 -33.39
N GLN A 213 -2.75 -5.30 -33.52
CA GLN A 213 -4.00 -5.71 -34.18
C GLN A 213 -5.22 -5.66 -33.25
N ASN A 214 -5.04 -5.25 -31.99
CA ASN A 214 -6.08 -5.21 -30.95
C ASN A 214 -6.72 -6.60 -30.70
N GLU A 215 -5.91 -7.66 -30.79
CA GLU A 215 -6.30 -9.03 -30.49
C GLU A 215 -6.17 -9.34 -28.98
N ASN A 216 -6.65 -10.54 -28.57
CA ASN A 216 -6.53 -10.99 -27.18
C ASN A 216 -5.08 -11.37 -26.84
N ILE A 217 -4.39 -10.52 -26.08
CA ILE A 217 -3.01 -10.78 -25.65
C ILE A 217 -2.91 -11.77 -24.48
N PHE A 218 -4.01 -12.05 -23.77
CA PHE A 218 -3.98 -12.87 -22.57
C PHE A 218 -3.61 -14.33 -22.85
N GLU A 219 -4.16 -14.90 -23.91
CA GLU A 219 -3.86 -16.27 -24.34
C GLU A 219 -2.37 -16.43 -24.67
N LEU A 220 -1.82 -15.50 -25.44
CA LEU A 220 -0.39 -15.48 -25.78
C LEU A 220 0.52 -15.26 -24.55
N LEU A 221 0.07 -14.49 -23.55
CA LEU A 221 0.81 -14.34 -22.29
C LEU A 221 0.83 -15.62 -21.47
N MET A 222 -0.21 -16.45 -21.57
CA MET A 222 -0.26 -17.74 -20.88
C MET A 222 0.59 -18.81 -21.55
N GLU A 223 0.84 -18.69 -22.86
CA GLU A 223 1.70 -19.59 -23.63
C GLU A 223 3.18 -19.22 -23.54
N ALA A 224 3.49 -17.91 -23.34
CA ALA A 224 4.84 -17.37 -23.26
C ALA A 224 5.54 -17.66 -21.91
#